data_63bdf763e2379e8763064e687916b4ff
#
_entry.id   63bdf763e2379e8763064e687916b4ff
#
_cell.length_a   1.000
_cell.length_b   1.000
_cell.length_c   1.000
_cell.angle_alpha   90.00
_cell.angle_beta   90.00
_cell.angle_gamma   90.00
#
_symmetry.space_group_name_H-M   'P 1'
#
loop_
_entity.id
_entity.type
_entity.pdbx_description
1 polymer ?
#
loop_
_entity_poly.entity_id
_entity_poly.type
_entity_poly.pdbx_seq_one_letter_code
_entity_poly.pdbx_strand_id
1 'polypeptide(L)'
;VCDRDLVIPQERFSRDGARDLQDQIWRIAQSQGAEAFKPHKGSYIEDDHLPFLRAGLKVVNLIHWPFPKSWHTSGDTIDRCSADSLQQVGRVISEFIYRQGEPL
;
A
#
# COMPACT_ATOMS: atom_id res chain seq x y z
N VAL A 1 5.60 5.66 2.36
CA VAL A 1 4.88 5.69 1.06
C VAL A 1 5.24 6.91 0.20
N CYS A 2 6.19 7.71 0.64
CA CYS A 2 6.57 8.89 -0.15
C CYS A 2 7.91 8.74 -0.89
N ASP A 3 8.62 7.62 -0.77
CA ASP A 3 9.92 7.46 -1.39
C ASP A 3 9.86 7.68 -2.90
N ARG A 4 10.92 8.29 -3.45
CA ARG A 4 11.00 8.58 -4.89
C ARG A 4 10.89 7.32 -5.75
N ASP A 5 11.42 6.22 -5.25
CA ASP A 5 11.43 4.93 -5.94
C ASP A 5 10.39 4.00 -5.33
N LEU A 6 9.23 4.52 -4.99
CA LEU A 6 8.16 3.81 -4.29
C LEU A 6 7.77 2.52 -5.00
N VAL A 7 7.80 1.42 -4.24
CA VAL A 7 7.37 0.10 -4.69
C VAL A 7 6.45 -0.48 -3.61
N ILE A 8 5.20 -0.71 -3.94
CA ILE A 8 4.20 -1.29 -3.02
C ILE A 8 3.74 -2.62 -3.60
N PRO A 9 4.35 -3.74 -3.15
CA PRO A 9 3.86 -5.07 -3.56
C PRO A 9 2.63 -5.45 -2.75
N GLN A 10 2.00 -6.57 -3.10
CA GLN A 10 0.86 -7.11 -2.36
C GLN A 10 1.38 -7.84 -1.11
N GLU A 11 1.34 -7.17 0.02
CA GLU A 11 1.80 -7.73 1.29
C GLU A 11 1.01 -9.00 1.62
N ARG A 12 1.68 -10.06 2.09
CA ARG A 12 1.12 -11.40 2.10
C ARG A 12 0.16 -11.69 3.25
N PHE A 13 0.35 -11.12 4.43
CA PHE A 13 -0.65 -11.26 5.50
C PHE A 13 -1.97 -10.62 5.08
N SER A 14 -1.90 -9.44 4.45
CA SER A 14 -3.07 -8.76 3.91
C SER A 14 -3.76 -9.61 2.85
N ARG A 15 -2.98 -10.25 1.99
CA ARG A 15 -3.53 -11.10 0.94
C ARG A 15 -4.20 -12.34 1.50
N ASP A 16 -3.62 -12.95 2.53
CA ASP A 16 -4.20 -14.13 3.16
C ASP A 16 -5.48 -13.80 3.94
N GLY A 17 -5.53 -12.66 4.62
CA GLY A 17 -6.64 -12.29 5.50
C GLY A 17 -7.67 -11.36 4.88
N ALA A 18 -7.32 -10.62 3.81
CA ALA A 18 -8.19 -9.60 3.21
C ALA A 18 -7.99 -9.51 1.69
N ARG A 19 -7.98 -10.65 1.02
CA ARG A 19 -7.71 -10.73 -0.42
C ARG A 19 -8.63 -9.85 -1.25
N ASP A 20 -9.93 -9.88 -0.98
CA ASP A 20 -10.91 -9.12 -1.76
C ASP A 20 -10.65 -7.62 -1.65
N LEU A 21 -10.32 -7.16 -0.45
CA LEU A 21 -10.01 -5.76 -0.20
C LEU A 21 -8.73 -5.35 -0.92
N GLN A 22 -7.69 -6.19 -0.84
CA GLN A 22 -6.44 -5.95 -1.53
C GLN A 22 -6.64 -5.92 -3.05
N ASP A 23 -7.37 -6.87 -3.60
CA ASP A 23 -7.67 -6.89 -5.04
C ASP A 23 -8.42 -5.64 -5.48
N GLN A 24 -9.36 -5.15 -4.68
CA GLN A 24 -10.10 -3.93 -4.97
C GLN A 24 -9.16 -2.72 -5.05
N ILE A 25 -8.26 -2.58 -4.09
CA ILE A 25 -7.28 -1.48 -4.06
C ILE A 25 -6.37 -1.54 -5.28
N TRP A 26 -5.86 -2.73 -5.62
CA TRP A 26 -4.96 -2.88 -6.77
C TRP A 26 -5.66 -2.66 -8.11
N ARG A 27 -6.94 -3.02 -8.22
CA ARG A 27 -7.71 -2.68 -9.43
C ARG A 27 -7.88 -1.16 -9.59
N ILE A 28 -8.12 -0.45 -8.51
CA ILE A 28 -8.19 1.02 -8.53
C ILE A 28 -6.82 1.60 -8.96
N ALA A 29 -5.75 1.11 -8.37
CA ALA A 29 -4.40 1.55 -8.71
C ALA A 29 -4.10 1.34 -10.20
N GLN A 30 -4.45 0.18 -10.72
CA GLN A 30 -4.27 -0.12 -12.14
C GLN A 30 -5.07 0.82 -13.03
N SER A 31 -6.32 1.09 -12.69
CA SER A 31 -7.17 2.00 -13.46
C SER A 31 -6.66 3.44 -13.47
N GLN A 32 -5.95 3.85 -12.43
CA GLN A 32 -5.35 5.18 -12.33
C GLN A 32 -3.95 5.25 -12.93
N GLY A 33 -3.35 4.12 -13.32
CA GLY A 33 -1.96 4.09 -13.74
C GLY A 33 -0.97 4.33 -12.60
N ALA A 34 -1.32 3.98 -11.39
CA ALA A 34 -0.46 4.15 -10.20
C ALA A 34 0.64 3.08 -10.19
N GLU A 35 1.73 3.35 -10.86
CA GLU A 35 2.82 2.39 -11.12
C GLU A 35 3.54 1.90 -9.86
N ALA A 36 3.47 2.64 -8.76
CA ALA A 36 4.06 2.22 -7.49
C ALA A 36 3.42 0.94 -6.95
N PHE A 37 2.14 0.71 -7.24
CA PHE A 37 1.42 -0.50 -6.84
C PHE A 37 1.75 -1.64 -7.79
N LYS A 38 2.54 -2.61 -7.30
CA LYS A 38 3.03 -3.70 -8.13
C LYS A 38 2.09 -4.91 -8.11
N PRO A 39 1.90 -5.60 -9.24
CA PRO A 39 0.94 -6.71 -9.35
C PRO A 39 1.46 -8.03 -8.79
N HIS A 40 2.63 -8.04 -8.16
CA HIS A 40 3.21 -9.27 -7.61
C HIS A 40 3.05 -9.35 -6.10
N LYS A 41 3.05 -10.55 -5.59
CA LYS A 41 3.02 -10.81 -4.15
C LYS A 41 4.35 -10.38 -3.52
N GLY A 42 4.24 -9.70 -2.39
CA GLY A 42 5.41 -9.32 -1.60
C GLY A 42 5.72 -10.36 -0.52
N SER A 43 6.38 -9.89 0.52
CA SER A 43 6.73 -10.73 1.67
C SER A 43 5.63 -10.69 2.74
N TYR A 44 5.73 -11.59 3.72
CA TYR A 44 4.99 -11.49 4.96
C TYR A 44 5.66 -10.43 5.83
N ILE A 45 4.96 -9.34 6.11
CA ILE A 45 5.52 -8.21 6.85
C ILE A 45 4.74 -8.04 8.15
N GLU A 46 5.42 -8.20 9.29
CA GLU A 46 4.82 -7.93 10.59
C GLU A 46 4.78 -6.43 10.83
N ASP A 47 3.55 -5.89 10.95
CA ASP A 47 3.32 -4.47 11.12
C ASP A 47 2.00 -4.27 11.87
N ASP A 48 1.56 -3.02 12.00
CA ASP A 48 0.40 -2.62 12.78
C ASP A 48 -0.92 -3.26 12.32
N HIS A 49 -1.01 -3.71 11.07
CA HIS A 49 -2.19 -4.37 10.53
C HIS A 49 -2.41 -5.78 11.09
N LEU A 50 -1.37 -6.45 11.53
CA LEU A 50 -1.42 -7.87 11.87
C LEU A 50 -2.34 -8.21 13.05
N PRO A 51 -2.34 -7.46 14.16
CA PRO A 51 -3.30 -7.71 15.24
C PRO A 51 -4.75 -7.63 14.79
N PHE A 52 -5.07 -6.72 13.87
CA PHE A 52 -6.43 -6.56 13.34
C PHE A 52 -6.83 -7.74 12.48
N LEU A 53 -5.93 -8.25 11.64
CA LEU A 53 -6.18 -9.46 10.86
C LEU A 53 -6.41 -10.67 11.75
N ARG A 54 -5.61 -10.80 12.83
CA ARG A 54 -5.76 -11.89 13.81
C ARG A 54 -7.08 -11.81 14.58
N ALA A 55 -7.62 -10.60 14.72
CA ALA A 55 -8.94 -10.38 15.34
C ALA A 55 -10.10 -10.58 14.34
N GLY A 56 -9.82 -10.97 13.11
CA GLY A 56 -10.85 -11.23 12.10
C GLY A 56 -11.30 -10.00 11.31
N LEU A 57 -10.61 -8.87 11.46
CA LEU A 57 -10.91 -7.66 10.70
C LEU A 57 -10.20 -7.69 9.35
N LYS A 58 -10.81 -7.05 8.35
CA LYS A 58 -10.21 -6.92 7.02
C LYS A 58 -9.42 -5.63 6.95
N VAL A 59 -8.11 -5.75 6.87
CA VAL A 59 -7.19 -4.62 6.75
C VAL A 59 -6.11 -4.97 5.72
N VAL A 60 -5.54 -3.94 5.09
CA VAL A 60 -4.49 -4.10 4.09
C VAL A 60 -3.35 -3.16 4.45
N ASN A 61 -2.13 -3.69 4.42
CA ASN A 61 -0.92 -2.92 4.63
C ASN A 61 -0.40 -2.42 3.28
N LEU A 62 -0.27 -1.11 3.15
CA LEU A 62 0.37 -0.45 2.01
C LEU A 62 1.75 0.01 2.46
N ILE A 63 2.78 -0.73 2.05
CA ILE A 63 4.13 -0.51 2.53
C ILE A 63 5.13 -0.55 1.36
N HIS A 64 6.10 0.36 1.41
CA HIS A 64 7.24 0.33 0.50
C HIS A 64 8.13 -0.86 0.85
N TRP A 65 8.27 -1.81 -0.05
CA TRP A 65 9.06 -3.01 0.21
C TRP A 65 9.81 -3.46 -1.05
N PRO A 66 11.08 -3.82 -0.95
CA PRO A 66 11.92 -3.75 0.26
C PRO A 66 12.18 -2.30 0.68
N PHE A 67 12.53 -2.11 1.96
CA PHE A 67 12.84 -0.78 2.46
C PHE A 67 14.01 -0.15 1.72
N PRO A 68 14.00 1.17 1.49
CA PRO A 68 15.12 1.85 0.84
C PRO A 68 16.36 1.80 1.75
N LYS A 69 17.55 1.95 1.16
CA LYS A 69 18.80 1.95 1.91
C LYS A 69 18.84 3.04 2.99
N SER A 70 18.12 4.14 2.79
CA SER A 70 18.04 5.25 3.73
C SER A 70 17.16 4.95 4.94
N TRP A 71 16.35 3.88 4.93
CA TRP A 71 15.38 3.56 5.98
C TRP A 71 16.07 3.43 7.34
N HIS A 72 15.55 4.16 8.33
CA HIS A 72 16.08 4.23 9.70
C HIS A 72 17.55 4.66 9.78
N THR A 73 18.01 5.44 8.81
CA THR A 73 19.38 5.99 8.80
C THR A 73 19.32 7.52 8.72
N SER A 74 20.47 8.18 8.88
CA SER A 74 20.59 9.63 8.71
C SER A 74 20.34 10.09 7.26
N GLY A 75 20.34 9.16 6.29
CA GLY A 75 19.98 9.43 4.90
C GLY A 75 18.49 9.45 4.64
N ASP A 76 17.66 9.11 5.65
CA ASP A 76 16.19 9.13 5.54
C ASP A 76 15.71 10.57 5.76
N THR A 77 15.79 11.38 4.72
CA THR A 77 15.54 12.82 4.73
C THR A 77 14.41 13.17 3.77
N ILE A 78 13.90 14.42 3.87
CA ILE A 78 12.75 14.87 3.08
C ILE A 78 13.00 14.82 1.56
N ASP A 79 14.24 14.92 1.12
CA ASP A 79 14.57 14.83 -0.30
C ASP A 79 14.33 13.44 -0.90
N ARG A 80 14.19 12.40 -0.05
CA ARG A 80 13.76 11.07 -0.49
C ARG A 80 12.27 10.98 -0.77
N CYS A 81 11.47 11.94 -0.30
CA CYS A 81 10.05 12.01 -0.59
C CYS A 81 9.80 12.61 -1.98
N SER A 82 8.76 12.12 -2.63
CA SER A 82 8.31 12.59 -3.94
C SER A 82 6.82 12.94 -3.86
N ALA A 83 6.46 14.12 -4.39
CA ALA A 83 5.06 14.51 -4.51
C ALA A 83 4.28 13.54 -5.39
N ASP A 84 4.90 13.01 -6.43
CA ASP A 84 4.28 12.01 -7.31
C ASP A 84 3.93 10.73 -6.56
N SER A 85 4.84 10.21 -5.73
CA SER A 85 4.59 9.01 -4.93
C SER A 85 3.43 9.23 -3.95
N LEU A 86 3.42 10.35 -3.24
CA LEU A 86 2.33 10.70 -2.33
C LEU A 86 1.00 10.84 -3.08
N GLN A 87 1.03 11.43 -4.26
CA GLN A 87 -0.16 11.61 -5.08
C GLN A 87 -0.74 10.27 -5.53
N GLN A 88 0.10 9.34 -5.97
CA GLN A 88 -0.35 8.01 -6.37
C GLN A 88 -1.12 7.33 -5.23
N VAL A 89 -0.53 7.29 -4.06
CA VAL A 89 -1.15 6.64 -2.89
C VAL A 89 -2.43 7.39 -2.47
N GLY A 90 -2.36 8.72 -2.39
CA GLY A 90 -3.51 9.53 -1.99
C GLY A 90 -4.71 9.36 -2.92
N ARG A 91 -4.47 9.33 -4.23
CA ARG A 91 -5.54 9.16 -5.22
C ARG A 91 -6.18 7.77 -5.15
N VAL A 92 -5.37 6.74 -4.98
CA VAL A 92 -5.87 5.36 -4.84
C VAL A 92 -6.72 5.23 -3.59
N ILE A 93 -6.22 5.70 -2.45
CA ILE A 93 -6.94 5.61 -1.18
C ILE A 93 -8.23 6.44 -1.21
N SER A 94 -8.19 7.65 -1.78
CA SER A 94 -9.37 8.51 -1.89
C SER A 94 -10.46 7.83 -2.70
N GLU A 95 -10.14 7.27 -3.85
CA GLU A 95 -11.12 6.58 -4.67
C GLU A 95 -11.67 5.34 -3.96
N PHE A 96 -10.80 4.59 -3.29
CA PHE A 96 -11.22 3.43 -2.51
C PHE A 96 -12.25 3.82 -1.43
N ILE A 97 -11.98 4.88 -0.68
CA ILE A 97 -12.88 5.35 0.38
C ILE A 97 -14.24 5.79 -0.22
N TYR A 98 -14.22 6.54 -1.30
CA TYR A 98 -15.47 6.99 -1.95
C TYR A 98 -16.29 5.81 -2.46
N ARG A 99 -15.65 4.80 -3.03
CA ARG A 99 -16.36 3.61 -3.52
C ARG A 99 -17.02 2.80 -2.41
N GLN A 100 -16.48 2.83 -1.18
CA GLN A 100 -17.12 2.13 -0.05
C GLN A 100 -18.46 2.74 0.34
N GLY A 101 -18.67 4.02 0.04
CA GLY A 101 -19.95 4.71 0.30
C GLY A 101 -20.96 4.61 -0.82
N GLU A 102 -20.63 4.01 -1.96
CA GLU A 102 -21.53 3.90 -3.10
C GLU A 102 -22.55 2.78 -2.89
N PRO A 103 -23.82 2.96 -3.27
CA PRO A 103 -24.79 1.87 -3.27
C PRO A 103 -24.35 0.78 -4.24
N LEU A 104 -24.53 -0.46 -3.85
CA LEU A 104 -24.22 -1.61 -4.70
C LEU A 104 -25.30 -1.84 -5.76
#